data_605a28e6a1d3fe72b0b6a720db79c58f
#
_entry.id   605a28e6a1d3fe72b0b6a720db79c58f
#
_cell.length_a   1.000
_cell.length_b   1.000
_cell.length_c   1.000
_cell.angle_alpha   90.00
_cell.angle_beta   90.00
_cell.angle_gamma   90.00
#
_symmetry.space_group_name_H-M   'P 1'
#
loop_
_entity.id
_entity.type
_entity.pdbx_description
1 polymer ?
#
loop_
_entity_poly.entity_id
_entity_poly.type
_entity_poly.pdbx_seq_one_letter_code
_entity_poly.pdbx_strand_id
1 'polypeptide(L)'
;MNKQEDFPMPVSSLDHVNIRTSNLKDMVSFYSKVLGLTNGRRPAFKFGGAWLYAGNRAAVHLVEVQKQPKLRDPQLEHFAFKANDINGLLKKLQKSGAKYETRIVP
;
A
#
# COMPACT_ATOMS: atom_id res chain seq x y z
N MET A 1 3.06 -11.92 32.41
CA MET A 1 3.88 -10.75 32.13
C MET A 1 4.43 -10.80 30.70
N ASN A 2 4.32 -9.73 30.00
CA ASN A 2 4.83 -9.64 28.64
C ASN A 2 6.34 -9.36 28.67
N LYS A 3 7.13 -10.34 28.23
CA LYS A 3 8.60 -10.20 28.23
C LYS A 3 9.12 -9.12 27.29
N GLN A 4 8.29 -8.68 26.33
CA GLN A 4 8.69 -7.61 25.40
C GLN A 4 8.90 -6.28 26.10
N GLU A 5 8.29 -6.07 27.25
CA GLU A 5 8.50 -4.86 28.04
C GLU A 5 9.90 -4.77 28.62
N ASP A 6 10.54 -5.92 28.90
CA ASP A 6 11.88 -5.98 29.47
C ASP A 6 12.98 -5.73 28.42
N PHE A 7 12.64 -5.88 27.14
CA PHE A 7 13.58 -5.77 26.04
C PHE A 7 12.99 -4.84 24.98
N PRO A 8 13.42 -3.56 24.98
CA PRO A 8 12.96 -2.63 23.96
C PRO A 8 13.18 -3.21 22.57
N MET A 9 12.14 -3.25 21.77
CA MET A 9 12.25 -3.75 20.41
C MET A 9 12.85 -2.65 19.52
N PRO A 10 13.94 -2.95 18.78
CA PRO A 10 14.50 -1.96 17.85
C PRO A 10 13.55 -1.67 16.68
N VAL A 11 12.60 -2.58 16.41
CA VAL A 11 11.63 -2.41 15.35
C VAL A 11 10.25 -2.28 15.97
N SER A 12 9.52 -1.21 15.66
CA SER A 12 8.21 -0.93 16.28
C SER A 12 7.03 -1.16 15.35
N SER A 13 7.19 -0.95 14.03
CA SER A 13 6.08 -1.08 13.09
C SER A 13 6.61 -1.21 11.67
N LEU A 14 5.75 -1.66 10.77
CA LEU A 14 6.01 -1.59 9.35
C LEU A 14 5.84 -0.13 8.91
N ASP A 15 6.87 0.46 8.31
CA ASP A 15 6.83 1.86 7.89
C ASP A 15 6.19 2.02 6.51
N HIS A 16 6.72 1.33 5.53
CA HIS A 16 6.18 1.41 4.17
C HIS A 16 6.54 0.18 3.35
N VAL A 17 5.87 0.05 2.22
CA VAL A 17 6.24 -0.86 1.14
C VAL A 17 6.60 -0.03 -0.09
N ASN A 18 7.52 -0.53 -0.91
CA ASN A 18 7.93 0.13 -2.12
C ASN A 18 7.55 -0.73 -3.32
N ILE A 19 6.84 -0.15 -4.28
CA ILE A 19 6.34 -0.86 -5.45
C ILE A 19 6.85 -0.14 -6.69
N ARG A 20 7.49 -0.88 -7.58
CA ARG A 20 7.92 -0.39 -8.88
C ARG A 20 6.79 -0.61 -9.89
N THR A 21 6.52 0.39 -10.70
CA THR A 21 5.42 0.30 -11.66
C THR A 21 5.75 1.08 -12.94
N SER A 22 5.33 0.53 -14.07
CA SER A 22 5.35 1.26 -15.35
C SER A 22 4.03 1.99 -15.59
N ASN A 23 3.10 1.94 -14.64
CA ASN A 23 1.77 2.53 -14.77
C ASN A 23 1.44 3.38 -13.54
N LEU A 24 2.27 4.40 -13.33
CA LEU A 24 2.18 5.23 -12.13
C LEU A 24 0.81 5.89 -11.98
N LYS A 25 0.28 6.43 -13.06
CA LYS A 25 -1.00 7.16 -13.02
C LYS A 25 -2.15 6.28 -12.52
N ASP A 26 -2.28 5.08 -13.04
CA ASP A 26 -3.34 4.16 -12.64
C ASP A 26 -3.13 3.63 -11.22
N MET A 27 -1.88 3.40 -10.83
CA MET A 27 -1.56 3.00 -9.46
C MET A 27 -1.94 4.08 -8.45
N VAL A 28 -1.57 5.33 -8.73
CA VAL A 28 -1.95 6.46 -7.88
C VAL A 28 -3.47 6.57 -7.80
N SER A 29 -4.13 6.48 -8.95
CA SER A 29 -5.59 6.55 -8.99
C SER A 29 -6.25 5.46 -8.16
N PHE A 30 -5.78 4.23 -8.28
CA PHE A 30 -6.34 3.12 -7.51
C PHE A 30 -6.18 3.33 -6.01
N TYR A 31 -4.95 3.59 -5.56
CA TYR A 31 -4.70 3.76 -4.13
C TYR A 31 -5.42 4.98 -3.56
N SER A 32 -5.57 6.05 -4.35
CA SER A 32 -6.23 7.27 -3.87
C SER A 32 -7.75 7.16 -3.93
N LYS A 33 -8.30 6.81 -5.09
CA LYS A 33 -9.75 6.83 -5.31
C LYS A 33 -10.47 5.62 -4.74
N VAL A 34 -9.84 4.45 -4.78
CA VAL A 34 -10.45 3.22 -4.31
C VAL A 34 -10.12 2.98 -2.84
N LEU A 35 -8.83 3.04 -2.48
CA LEU A 35 -8.39 2.73 -1.12
C LEU A 35 -8.33 3.94 -0.20
N GLY A 36 -8.46 5.15 -0.74
CA GLY A 36 -8.55 6.36 0.06
C GLY A 36 -7.23 6.88 0.62
N LEU A 37 -6.09 6.45 0.07
CA LEU A 37 -4.81 7.01 0.47
C LEU A 37 -4.61 8.38 -0.17
N THR A 38 -3.83 9.23 0.48
CA THR A 38 -3.56 10.59 -0.02
C THR A 38 -2.22 10.62 -0.73
N ASN A 39 -2.22 11.09 -1.98
CA ASN A 39 -0.97 11.37 -2.70
C ASN A 39 -0.37 12.64 -2.10
N GLY A 40 0.71 12.51 -1.37
CA GLY A 40 1.24 13.59 -0.58
C GLY A 40 2.71 13.87 -0.82
N ARG A 41 3.29 14.56 0.16
CA ARG A 41 4.67 15.04 0.10
C ARG A 41 5.64 13.89 -0.14
N ARG A 42 6.63 14.13 -0.97
CA ARG A 42 7.67 13.20 -1.35
C ARG A 42 8.98 13.95 -1.54
N PRO A 43 10.14 13.40 -1.12
CA PRO A 43 11.41 14.06 -1.43
C PRO A 43 11.59 14.27 -2.93
N ALA A 44 12.41 15.26 -3.27
CA ALA A 44 12.64 15.64 -4.67
C ALA A 44 13.63 14.67 -5.34
N PHE A 45 13.20 13.43 -5.54
CA PHE A 45 13.99 12.45 -6.27
C PHE A 45 14.08 12.79 -7.74
N LYS A 46 15.15 12.33 -8.39
CA LYS A 46 15.34 12.54 -9.84
C LYS A 46 14.52 11.56 -10.70
N PHE A 47 13.79 10.65 -10.09
CA PHE A 47 12.94 9.69 -10.78
C PHE A 47 11.49 9.92 -10.41
N GLY A 48 10.57 9.50 -11.27
CA GLY A 48 9.14 9.60 -11.03
C GLY A 48 8.65 8.66 -9.95
N GLY A 49 7.55 9.00 -9.33
CA GLY A 49 6.94 8.17 -8.31
C GLY A 49 5.90 8.95 -7.53
N ALA A 50 5.42 8.33 -6.47
CA ALA A 50 4.45 8.94 -5.57
C ALA A 50 4.57 8.31 -4.20
N TRP A 51 4.27 9.09 -3.18
CA TRP A 51 4.12 8.62 -1.82
C TRP A 51 2.66 8.74 -1.42
N LEU A 52 2.07 7.62 -1.05
CA LEU A 52 0.65 7.53 -0.75
C LEU A 52 0.48 7.30 0.75
N TYR A 53 -0.26 8.21 1.37
CA TYR A 53 -0.36 8.31 2.81
C TYR A 53 -1.62 7.64 3.34
N ALA A 54 -1.43 6.81 4.35
CA ALA A 54 -2.49 6.33 5.21
C ALA A 54 -2.42 7.15 6.50
N GLY A 55 -3.31 8.13 6.65
CA GLY A 55 -3.19 9.11 7.71
C GLY A 55 -1.94 9.98 7.52
N ASN A 56 -1.07 10.00 8.52
CA ASN A 56 0.17 10.77 8.49
C ASN A 56 1.39 9.95 8.06
N ARG A 57 1.18 8.72 7.64
CA ARG A 57 2.27 7.80 7.27
C ARG A 57 2.28 7.57 5.77
N ALA A 58 3.41 7.82 5.13
CA ALA A 58 3.62 7.49 3.73
C ALA A 58 3.83 5.97 3.60
N ALA A 59 2.74 5.22 3.58
CA ALA A 59 2.74 3.78 3.71
C ALA A 59 3.07 3.05 2.40
N VAL A 60 2.77 3.65 1.25
CA VAL A 60 3.05 3.06 -0.05
C VAL A 60 3.89 4.04 -0.84
N HIS A 61 5.08 3.61 -1.21
CA HIS A 61 5.98 4.36 -2.10
C HIS A 61 5.93 3.74 -3.48
N LEU A 62 5.58 4.52 -4.48
CA LEU A 62 5.60 4.08 -5.86
C LEU A 62 6.82 4.65 -6.56
N VAL A 63 7.52 3.80 -7.31
CA VAL A 63 8.66 4.19 -8.14
C VAL A 63 8.30 3.90 -9.58
N GLU A 64 8.34 4.95 -10.40
CA GLU A 64 8.08 4.83 -11.82
C GLU A 64 9.25 4.19 -12.55
N VAL A 65 8.97 3.16 -13.30
CA VAL A 65 9.94 2.50 -14.17
C VAL A 65 9.38 2.42 -15.58
N GLN A 66 10.25 2.32 -16.59
CA GLN A 66 9.80 2.29 -17.97
C GLN A 66 9.21 0.93 -18.36
N LYS A 67 9.71 -0.13 -17.78
CA LYS A 67 9.30 -1.48 -18.11
C LYS A 67 8.76 -2.20 -16.89
N GLN A 68 7.54 -2.71 -16.99
CA GLN A 68 6.89 -3.39 -15.88
C GLN A 68 7.74 -4.57 -15.40
N PRO A 69 8.04 -4.66 -14.10
CA PRO A 69 8.79 -5.78 -13.55
C PRO A 69 8.06 -7.10 -13.80
N LYS A 70 8.82 -8.12 -14.18
CA LYS A 70 8.28 -9.47 -14.33
C LYS A 70 8.32 -10.18 -13.00
N LEU A 71 7.18 -10.74 -12.61
CA LEU A 71 7.04 -11.47 -11.35
C LEU A 71 6.74 -12.93 -11.68
N ARG A 72 7.76 -13.76 -11.82
CA ARG A 72 7.58 -15.20 -12.00
C ARG A 72 7.43 -15.92 -10.67
N ASP A 73 8.15 -15.44 -9.67
CA ASP A 73 8.21 -16.06 -8.34
C ASP A 73 8.36 -14.92 -7.33
N PRO A 74 7.27 -14.18 -7.04
CA PRO A 74 7.35 -13.04 -6.15
C PRO A 74 7.66 -13.49 -4.73
N GLN A 75 8.70 -12.91 -4.15
CA GLN A 75 9.08 -13.20 -2.76
C GLN A 75 8.14 -12.50 -1.78
N LEU A 76 7.58 -11.37 -2.17
CA LEU A 76 6.53 -10.73 -1.39
C LEU A 76 5.19 -11.33 -1.78
N GLU A 77 4.62 -12.13 -0.89
CA GLU A 77 3.34 -12.78 -1.14
C GLU A 77 2.19 -11.79 -1.01
N HIS A 78 2.16 -11.03 0.08
CA HIS A 78 1.12 -10.02 0.27
C HIS A 78 1.54 -9.03 1.34
N PHE A 79 0.82 -7.94 1.40
CA PHE A 79 0.81 -7.03 2.54
C PHE A 79 -0.63 -6.59 2.79
N ALA A 80 -0.89 -6.06 3.98
CA ALA A 80 -2.26 -5.80 4.38
C ALA A 80 -2.42 -4.41 4.97
N PHE A 81 -3.58 -3.83 4.68
CA PHE A 81 -4.05 -2.62 5.34
C PHE A 81 -5.21 -2.98 6.27
N LYS A 82 -5.21 -2.36 7.42
CA LYS A 82 -6.40 -2.35 8.26
C LYS A 82 -7.35 -1.27 7.74
N ALA A 83 -8.61 -1.59 7.62
CA ALA A 83 -9.60 -0.66 7.12
C ALA A 83 -10.80 -0.59 8.07
N ASN A 84 -11.49 0.55 8.03
CA ASN A 84 -12.78 0.75 8.64
C ASN A 84 -13.82 0.76 7.51
N ASP A 85 -15.11 0.70 7.84
CA ASP A 85 -16.20 0.80 6.87
C ASP A 85 -16.02 -0.15 5.68
N ILE A 86 -16.07 -1.44 5.98
CA ILE A 86 -15.91 -2.48 4.95
C ILE A 86 -16.95 -2.35 3.83
N ASN A 87 -18.18 -1.97 4.15
CA ASN A 87 -19.23 -1.85 3.16
C ASN A 87 -18.92 -0.74 2.14
N GLY A 88 -18.43 0.40 2.61
CA GLY A 88 -18.02 1.49 1.73
C GLY A 88 -16.85 1.09 0.83
N LEU A 89 -15.87 0.39 1.39
CA LEU A 89 -14.74 -0.11 0.63
C LEU A 89 -15.16 -1.09 -0.46
N LEU A 90 -16.06 -2.03 -0.13
CA LEU A 90 -16.55 -3.00 -1.11
C LEU A 90 -17.25 -2.30 -2.29
N LYS A 91 -18.01 -1.26 -2.01
CA LYS A 91 -18.66 -0.48 -3.09
C LYS A 91 -17.64 0.16 -4.01
N LYS A 92 -16.57 0.72 -3.45
CA LYS A 92 -15.50 1.34 -4.24
C LYS A 92 -14.76 0.29 -5.08
N LEU A 93 -14.51 -0.89 -4.53
CA LEU A 93 -13.87 -1.97 -5.25
C LEU A 93 -14.73 -2.45 -6.42
N GLN A 94 -16.03 -2.59 -6.20
CA GLN A 94 -16.96 -2.98 -7.26
C GLN A 94 -16.96 -1.97 -8.40
N LYS A 95 -17.00 -0.68 -8.09
CA LYS A 95 -16.97 0.38 -9.11
C LYS A 95 -15.66 0.40 -9.88
N SER A 96 -14.54 0.09 -9.22
CA SER A 96 -13.23 0.13 -9.86
C SER A 96 -12.99 -1.02 -10.83
N GLY A 97 -13.76 -2.10 -10.73
CA GLY A 97 -13.54 -3.30 -11.50
C GLY A 97 -12.38 -4.16 -10.98
N ALA A 98 -11.85 -3.84 -9.83
CA ALA A 98 -10.77 -4.63 -9.23
C ALA A 98 -11.29 -6.03 -8.84
N LYS A 99 -10.44 -7.02 -8.98
CA LYS A 99 -10.75 -8.37 -8.51
C LYS A 99 -10.48 -8.45 -7.01
N TYR A 100 -11.44 -8.98 -6.26
CA TYR A 100 -11.30 -9.12 -4.83
C TYR A 100 -12.11 -10.30 -4.32
N GLU A 101 -11.75 -10.75 -3.13
CA GLU A 101 -12.49 -11.77 -2.40
C GLU A 101 -12.72 -11.29 -0.98
N THR A 102 -13.78 -11.80 -0.36
CA THR A 102 -14.04 -11.55 1.05
C THR A 102 -14.00 -12.86 1.81
N ARG A 103 -13.45 -12.82 3.02
CA ARG A 103 -13.37 -13.97 3.91
C ARG A 103 -13.54 -13.53 5.34
N ILE A 104 -14.09 -14.40 6.15
CA ILE A 104 -14.11 -14.23 7.59
C ILE A 104 -13.04 -15.13 8.18
N VAL A 105 -12.08 -14.49 8.85
CA VAL A 105 -10.98 -15.23 9.49
C VAL A 105 -11.48 -15.83 10.80
N PRO A 106 -11.24 -17.13 11.04
CA PRO A 106 -11.67 -17.76 12.28
C PRO A 106 -11.02 -17.16 13.52
#